data_b019a275d5383c48003f0faa828d9a73
#
_entry.id   b019a275d5383c48003f0faa828d9a73
#
_cell.length_a   1.000
_cell.length_b   1.000
_cell.length_c   1.000
_cell.angle_alpha   90.00
_cell.angle_beta   90.00
_cell.angle_gamma   90.00
#
_symmetry.space_group_name_H-M   'P 1'
#
loop_
_entity.id
_entity.type
_entity.pdbx_description
1 polymer ?
#
loop_
_entity_poly.entity_id
_entity_poly.type
_entity_poly.pdbx_seq_one_letter_code
_entity_poly.pdbx_strand_id
1 'polypeptide(L)'
;MEIRGIDVSAWQGKIDWKTVADYGMGFAILRITEAGNVIDSYFEQNFSECRKYNIPVGAYKYSYAMTVAEIQSEAKKVVEVLNGRKLQYPVWLDLEWNNQRSLGAEQIHKLAEAFEKIITACLLYTSDAADEL
;
A
#
# COMPACT_ATOMS: atom_id res chain seq x y z
N MET A 1 1.33 -24.35 -7.37
CA MET A 1 -0.04 -23.83 -7.11
C MET A 1 -0.07 -22.33 -7.39
N GLU A 2 -0.99 -21.92 -8.20
CA GLU A 2 -1.14 -20.49 -8.54
C GLU A 2 -2.08 -19.81 -7.54
N ILE A 3 -1.62 -18.69 -6.99
CA ILE A 3 -2.44 -17.87 -6.08
C ILE A 3 -2.83 -16.60 -6.84
N ARG A 4 -4.12 -16.36 -6.95
CA ARG A 4 -4.64 -15.18 -7.62
C ARG A 4 -4.96 -14.09 -6.62
N GLY A 5 -4.68 -12.86 -6.99
CA GLY A 5 -5.00 -11.69 -6.18
C GLY A 5 -5.51 -10.54 -7.02
N ILE A 6 -5.95 -9.49 -6.34
CA ILE A 6 -6.43 -8.27 -6.98
C ILE A 6 -5.81 -7.06 -6.31
N ASP A 7 -5.68 -5.97 -7.05
CA ASP A 7 -5.38 -4.67 -6.49
C ASP A 7 -6.59 -3.75 -6.70
N VAL A 8 -6.92 -2.95 -5.70
CA VAL A 8 -8.12 -2.13 -5.72
C VAL A 8 -7.91 -0.78 -5.06
N SER A 9 -8.78 0.16 -5.40
CA SER A 9 -8.79 1.51 -4.84
C SER A 9 -10.24 2.02 -4.81
N ALA A 10 -10.39 3.29 -4.43
CA ALA A 10 -11.68 3.98 -4.51
C ALA A 10 -12.27 3.96 -5.93
N TRP A 11 -11.43 3.80 -6.96
CA TRP A 11 -11.89 3.72 -8.35
C TRP A 11 -12.85 2.58 -8.59
N GLN A 12 -12.73 1.47 -7.86
CA GLN A 12 -13.64 0.34 -7.96
C GLN A 12 -14.94 0.54 -7.17
N GLY A 13 -15.02 1.62 -6.37
CA GLY A 13 -16.16 1.89 -5.53
C GLY A 13 -16.35 0.84 -4.45
N LYS A 14 -17.60 0.63 -4.05
CA LYS A 14 -17.92 -0.37 -3.03
C LYS A 14 -17.81 -1.77 -3.63
N ILE A 15 -16.95 -2.58 -3.05
CA ILE A 15 -16.66 -3.95 -3.52
C ILE A 15 -17.45 -4.94 -2.67
N ASP A 16 -18.04 -5.94 -3.33
CA ASP A 16 -18.66 -7.08 -2.67
C ASP A 16 -17.55 -8.09 -2.31
N TRP A 17 -16.95 -7.90 -1.16
CA TRP A 17 -15.81 -8.73 -0.73
C TRP A 17 -16.18 -10.17 -0.43
N LYS A 18 -17.45 -10.42 -0.10
CA LYS A 18 -17.92 -11.81 0.03
C LYS A 18 -17.80 -12.55 -1.30
N THR A 19 -18.24 -11.92 -2.37
CA THR A 19 -18.13 -12.50 -3.72
C THR A 19 -16.66 -12.69 -4.11
N VAL A 20 -15.80 -11.72 -3.81
CA VAL A 20 -14.36 -11.83 -4.07
C VAL A 20 -13.77 -13.03 -3.35
N ALA A 21 -14.10 -13.22 -2.10
CA ALA A 21 -13.65 -14.36 -1.31
C ALA A 21 -14.17 -15.68 -1.88
N ASP A 22 -15.44 -15.73 -2.27
CA ASP A 22 -16.07 -16.92 -2.84
C ASP A 22 -15.45 -17.32 -4.17
N TYR A 23 -14.89 -16.38 -4.91
CA TYR A 23 -14.13 -16.65 -6.13
C TYR A 23 -12.75 -17.24 -5.87
N GLY A 24 -12.32 -17.31 -4.61
CA GLY A 24 -11.04 -17.90 -4.24
C GLY A 24 -9.85 -16.95 -4.40
N MET A 25 -10.07 -15.65 -4.35
CA MET A 25 -8.97 -14.70 -4.36
C MET A 25 -8.11 -14.85 -3.12
N GLY A 26 -6.81 -15.10 -3.33
CA GLY A 26 -5.86 -15.41 -2.27
C GLY A 26 -5.26 -14.20 -1.59
N PHE A 27 -5.37 -13.01 -2.18
CA PHE A 27 -4.89 -11.77 -1.57
C PHE A 27 -5.47 -10.54 -2.26
N ALA A 28 -5.36 -9.40 -1.56
CA ALA A 28 -5.72 -8.10 -2.11
C ALA A 28 -4.66 -7.06 -1.76
N ILE A 29 -4.30 -6.22 -2.72
CA ILE A 29 -3.39 -5.09 -2.50
C ILE A 29 -4.23 -3.82 -2.58
N LEU A 30 -4.33 -3.10 -1.46
CA LEU A 30 -5.24 -1.97 -1.32
C LEU A 30 -4.50 -0.66 -1.48
N ARG A 31 -5.03 0.25 -2.32
CA ARG A 31 -4.47 1.60 -2.40
C ARG A 31 -4.68 2.30 -1.06
N ILE A 32 -3.61 2.88 -0.54
CA ILE A 32 -3.63 3.45 0.81
C ILE A 32 -4.01 4.92 0.81
N THR A 33 -3.55 5.69 -0.20
CA THR A 33 -3.85 7.13 -0.30
C THR A 33 -4.25 7.54 -1.71
N GLU A 34 -4.98 8.65 -1.77
CA GLU A 34 -5.36 9.31 -3.02
C GLU A 34 -4.45 10.51 -3.30
N ALA A 35 -4.72 11.22 -4.40
CA ALA A 35 -4.05 12.49 -4.72
C ALA A 35 -4.19 13.46 -3.53
N GLY A 36 -3.15 14.24 -3.30
CA GLY A 36 -3.10 15.13 -2.14
C GLY A 36 -2.64 14.43 -0.85
N ASN A 37 -2.18 13.21 -0.97
CA ASN A 37 -1.64 12.42 0.13
C ASN A 37 -2.65 12.23 1.27
N VAL A 38 -3.92 12.08 0.91
CA VAL A 38 -5.00 11.79 1.85
C VAL A 38 -5.38 10.32 1.76
N ILE A 39 -5.93 9.76 2.83
CA ILE A 39 -6.33 8.35 2.84
C ILE A 39 -7.34 8.08 1.73
N ASP A 40 -7.16 6.95 1.02
CA ASP A 40 -8.13 6.48 0.03
C ASP A 40 -9.48 6.29 0.70
N SER A 41 -10.53 6.86 0.11
CA SER A 41 -11.86 6.89 0.72
C SER A 41 -12.46 5.51 0.98
N TYR A 42 -11.96 4.47 0.32
CA TYR A 42 -12.40 3.09 0.54
C TYR A 42 -11.38 2.22 1.26
N PHE A 43 -10.21 2.78 1.64
CA PHE A 43 -9.17 1.96 2.26
C PHE A 43 -9.64 1.26 3.53
N GLU A 44 -10.25 2.01 4.44
CA GLU A 44 -10.71 1.45 5.73
C GLU A 44 -11.77 0.38 5.53
N GLN A 45 -12.72 0.62 4.64
CA GLN A 45 -13.77 -0.36 4.34
C GLN A 45 -13.16 -1.60 3.69
N ASN A 46 -12.29 -1.42 2.69
CA ASN A 46 -11.66 -2.54 2.00
C ASN A 46 -10.81 -3.36 2.97
N PHE A 47 -10.04 -2.70 3.84
CA PHE A 47 -9.22 -3.38 4.85
C PHE A 47 -10.09 -4.20 5.81
N SER A 48 -11.12 -3.58 6.35
CA SER A 48 -12.04 -4.22 7.30
C SER A 48 -12.75 -5.43 6.69
N GLU A 49 -13.24 -5.29 5.45
CA GLU A 49 -13.94 -6.36 4.75
C GLU A 49 -12.99 -7.51 4.38
N CYS A 50 -11.75 -7.21 3.99
CA CYS A 50 -10.76 -8.26 3.73
C CYS A 50 -10.49 -9.06 4.99
N ARG A 51 -10.37 -8.42 6.14
CA ARG A 51 -10.20 -9.11 7.43
C ARG A 51 -11.39 -9.98 7.75
N LYS A 52 -12.60 -9.45 7.54
CA LYS A 52 -13.85 -10.16 7.80
C LYS A 52 -13.93 -11.49 7.01
N TYR A 53 -13.48 -11.48 5.77
CA TYR A 53 -13.53 -12.65 4.89
C TYR A 53 -12.20 -13.39 4.79
N ASN A 54 -11.25 -13.08 5.68
CA ASN A 54 -9.94 -13.76 5.76
C ASN A 54 -9.13 -13.68 4.47
N ILE A 55 -9.20 -12.54 3.78
CA ILE A 55 -8.39 -12.28 2.59
C ILE A 55 -7.09 -11.59 3.04
N PRO A 56 -5.91 -12.22 2.80
CA PRO A 56 -4.63 -11.58 3.12
C PRO A 56 -4.46 -10.26 2.37
N VAL A 57 -3.88 -9.26 3.04
CA VAL A 57 -3.82 -7.88 2.54
C VAL A 57 -2.39 -7.38 2.45
N GLY A 58 -2.08 -6.71 1.35
CA GLY A 58 -0.98 -5.78 1.21
C GLY A 58 -1.52 -4.40 0.87
N ALA A 59 -0.64 -3.45 0.70
CA ALA A 59 -1.05 -2.08 0.37
C ALA A 59 -0.16 -1.50 -0.71
N TYR A 60 -0.65 -0.51 -1.45
CA TYR A 60 0.21 0.22 -2.37
C TYR A 60 0.00 1.73 -2.25
N LYS A 61 1.06 2.45 -2.51
CA LYS A 61 1.08 3.91 -2.57
C LYS A 61 1.31 4.34 -4.00
N TYR A 62 0.31 4.98 -4.60
CA TYR A 62 0.49 5.65 -5.88
C TYR A 62 1.16 7.00 -5.59
N SER A 63 2.39 7.17 -6.06
CA SER A 63 3.20 8.33 -5.71
C SER A 63 3.00 9.49 -6.67
N TYR A 64 2.94 10.69 -6.11
CA TYR A 64 2.95 11.95 -6.87
C TYR A 64 4.22 12.76 -6.56
N ALA A 65 5.18 12.16 -5.86
CA ALA A 65 6.37 12.86 -5.40
C ALA A 65 7.34 13.14 -6.54
N MET A 66 7.90 14.34 -6.54
CA MET A 66 8.95 14.76 -7.49
C MET A 66 10.28 14.95 -6.76
N THR A 67 10.26 15.06 -5.45
CA THR A 67 11.46 15.29 -4.62
C THR A 67 11.53 14.28 -3.49
N VAL A 68 12.73 14.14 -2.91
CA VAL A 68 12.94 13.25 -1.76
C VAL A 68 12.08 13.69 -0.57
N ALA A 69 11.97 15.00 -0.32
CA ALA A 69 11.13 15.50 0.76
C ALA A 69 9.66 15.11 0.57
N GLU A 70 9.16 15.16 -0.65
CA GLU A 70 7.79 14.78 -0.96
C GLU A 70 7.57 13.30 -0.77
N ILE A 71 8.48 12.44 -1.25
CA ILE A 71 8.34 10.97 -1.09
C ILE A 71 8.43 10.58 0.39
N GLN A 72 9.25 11.28 1.17
CA GLN A 72 9.32 11.04 2.62
C GLN A 72 8.00 11.36 3.30
N SER A 73 7.35 12.45 2.90
CA SER A 73 6.02 12.80 3.39
C SER A 73 4.99 11.72 3.03
N GLU A 74 5.07 11.20 1.81
CA GLU A 74 4.20 10.10 1.37
C GLU A 74 4.43 8.84 2.18
N ALA A 75 5.68 8.47 2.44
CA ALA A 75 6.01 7.31 3.24
C ALA A 75 5.50 7.43 4.68
N LYS A 76 5.65 8.60 5.27
CA LYS A 76 5.14 8.88 6.62
C LYS A 76 3.63 8.75 6.69
N LYS A 77 2.94 9.21 5.64
CA LYS A 77 1.47 9.06 5.56
C LYS A 77 1.06 7.59 5.50
N VAL A 78 1.78 6.77 4.74
CA VAL A 78 1.53 5.32 4.69
C VAL A 78 1.65 4.72 6.08
N VAL A 79 2.71 5.03 6.81
CA VAL A 79 2.92 4.54 8.18
C VAL A 79 1.80 5.00 9.11
N GLU A 80 1.41 6.26 9.01
CA GLU A 80 0.32 6.83 9.80
C GLU A 80 -1.01 6.10 9.55
N VAL A 81 -1.35 5.89 8.28
CA VAL A 81 -2.61 5.22 7.91
C VAL A 81 -2.60 3.76 8.37
N LEU A 82 -1.49 3.05 8.20
CA LEU A 82 -1.38 1.67 8.65
C LEU A 82 -1.49 1.54 10.17
N ASN A 83 -1.00 2.53 10.90
CA ASN A 83 -1.15 2.63 12.35
C ASN A 83 -0.86 1.31 13.09
N GLY A 84 0.25 0.66 12.73
CA GLY A 84 0.66 -0.61 13.34
C GLY A 84 -0.14 -1.83 12.88
N ARG A 85 -1.07 -1.69 11.96
CA ARG A 85 -1.82 -2.83 11.44
C ARG A 85 -0.91 -3.79 10.71
N LYS A 86 -1.12 -5.07 10.92
CA LYS A 86 -0.33 -6.12 10.29
C LYS A 86 -0.82 -6.38 8.86
N LEU A 87 0.13 -6.45 7.92
CA LEU A 87 -0.12 -6.85 6.55
C LEU A 87 0.53 -8.21 6.29
N GLN A 88 -0.15 -9.06 5.54
CA GLN A 88 0.37 -10.36 5.12
C GLN A 88 1.22 -10.25 3.85
N TYR A 89 0.98 -9.22 3.05
CA TYR A 89 1.73 -8.93 1.83
C TYR A 89 2.39 -7.54 1.97
N PRO A 90 3.42 -7.25 1.16
CA PRO A 90 4.19 -6.01 1.34
C PRO A 90 3.41 -4.73 1.05
N VAL A 91 4.04 -3.61 1.38
CA VAL A 91 3.67 -2.30 0.85
C VAL A 91 4.44 -2.08 -0.43
N TRP A 92 3.72 -1.74 -1.49
CA TRP A 92 4.28 -1.48 -2.82
C TRP A 92 4.31 0.02 -3.09
N LEU A 93 5.38 0.48 -3.70
CA LEU A 93 5.47 1.87 -4.20
C LEU A 93 5.23 1.86 -5.70
N ASP A 94 4.21 2.60 -6.13
CA ASP A 94 3.86 2.72 -7.55
C ASP A 94 4.36 4.08 -8.06
N LEU A 95 5.40 4.05 -8.90
CA LEU A 95 6.06 5.22 -9.47
C LEU A 95 5.76 5.30 -10.97
N GLU A 96 4.55 5.68 -11.31
CA GLU A 96 4.11 5.70 -12.71
C GLU A 96 3.49 7.04 -13.16
N TRP A 97 3.42 8.01 -12.27
CA TRP A 97 2.81 9.30 -12.60
C TRP A 97 3.59 9.98 -13.73
N ASN A 98 2.85 10.46 -14.74
CA ASN A 98 3.47 11.03 -15.93
C ASN A 98 4.55 12.08 -15.65
N ASN A 99 4.30 12.94 -14.67
CA ASN A 99 5.26 13.99 -14.32
C ASN A 99 6.59 13.44 -13.82
N GLN A 100 6.61 12.25 -13.26
CA GLN A 100 7.83 11.63 -12.75
C GLN A 100 8.78 11.18 -13.87
N ARG A 101 8.28 11.01 -15.08
CA ARG A 101 9.09 10.58 -16.23
C ARG A 101 10.23 11.55 -16.53
N SER A 102 10.04 12.82 -16.23
CA SER A 102 11.05 13.86 -16.47
C SER A 102 12.22 13.82 -15.50
N LEU A 103 12.11 13.06 -14.41
CA LEU A 103 13.12 13.05 -13.34
C LEU A 103 14.38 12.27 -13.69
N GLY A 104 14.29 11.31 -14.60
CA GLY A 104 15.40 10.43 -14.92
C GLY A 104 15.59 9.32 -13.90
N ALA A 105 16.36 8.30 -14.30
CA ALA A 105 16.52 7.07 -13.54
C ALA A 105 17.17 7.30 -12.16
N GLU A 106 18.16 8.18 -12.09
CA GLU A 106 18.87 8.46 -10.81
C GLU A 106 17.93 9.04 -9.76
N GLN A 107 17.11 10.03 -10.13
CA GLN A 107 16.18 10.64 -9.19
C GLN A 107 15.08 9.66 -8.79
N ILE A 108 14.55 8.90 -9.74
CA ILE A 108 13.56 7.85 -9.45
C ILE A 108 14.11 6.86 -8.43
N HIS A 109 15.37 6.45 -8.60
CA HIS A 109 16.03 5.55 -7.67
C HIS A 109 16.13 6.16 -6.27
N LYS A 110 16.47 7.44 -6.18
CA LYS A 110 16.53 8.16 -4.89
C LYS A 110 15.18 8.21 -4.19
N LEU A 111 14.10 8.42 -4.96
CA LEU A 111 12.75 8.42 -4.41
C LEU A 111 12.41 7.04 -3.85
N ALA A 112 12.68 5.98 -4.62
CA ALA A 112 12.39 4.61 -4.21
C ALA A 112 13.18 4.24 -2.94
N GLU A 113 14.46 4.59 -2.87
CA GLU A 113 15.30 4.35 -1.70
C GLU A 113 14.78 5.06 -0.46
N ALA A 114 14.42 6.33 -0.60
CA ALA A 114 13.92 7.13 0.52
C ALA A 114 12.61 6.55 1.07
N PHE A 115 11.71 6.14 0.18
CA PHE A 115 10.46 5.49 0.57
C PHE A 115 10.73 4.17 1.32
N GLU A 116 11.53 3.31 0.71
CA GLU A 116 11.87 2.01 1.27
C GLU A 116 12.48 2.13 2.67
N LYS A 117 13.37 3.08 2.85
CA LYS A 117 14.04 3.30 4.14
C LYS A 117 13.05 3.57 5.27
N ILE A 118 12.06 4.42 5.03
CA ILE A 118 11.05 4.76 6.04
C ILE A 118 10.11 3.58 6.28
N ILE A 119 9.61 2.96 5.22
CA ILE A 119 8.67 1.85 5.32
C ILE A 119 9.33 0.66 6.00
N THR A 120 10.54 0.29 5.59
CA THR A 120 11.25 -0.85 6.16
C THR A 120 11.54 -0.65 7.64
N ALA A 121 11.99 0.55 8.03
CA ALA A 121 12.26 0.84 9.43
C ALA A 121 11.02 0.68 10.30
N CYS A 122 9.87 1.15 9.82
CA CYS A 122 8.62 1.13 10.60
C CYS A 122 7.94 -0.24 10.58
N LEU A 123 7.89 -0.91 9.43
CA LEU A 123 7.19 -2.19 9.31
C LEU A 123 8.02 -3.35 9.81
N LEU A 124 9.34 -3.30 9.64
CA LEU A 124 10.22 -4.35 10.14
C LEU A 124 10.16 -4.44 11.66
N TYR A 125 10.15 -3.30 12.32
CA TYR A 125 10.02 -3.24 13.77
C TYR A 125 8.72 -3.88 14.23
N THR A 126 7.62 -3.58 13.56
CA THR A 126 6.30 -4.15 13.87
C THR A 126 6.28 -5.65 13.59
N SER A 127 6.91 -6.08 12.49
CA SER A 127 7.00 -7.48 12.10
C SER A 127 7.83 -8.29 13.10
N ASP A 128 8.98 -7.77 13.53
CA ASP A 128 9.84 -8.42 14.50
C ASP A 128 9.11 -8.61 15.84
N ALA A 129 8.39 -7.60 16.28
CA ALA A 129 7.60 -7.69 17.51
C ALA A 129 6.50 -8.75 17.39
N ALA A 130 5.92 -8.94 16.22
CA ALA A 130 4.91 -9.96 15.96
C ALA A 130 5.52 -11.36 15.92
N ASP A 131 6.72 -11.49 15.36
CA ASP A 131 7.40 -12.78 15.22
C ASP A 131 7.93 -13.34 16.55
N GLU A 132 8.15 -12.46 17.52
CA GLU A 132 8.58 -12.87 18.86
C GLU A 132 7.44 -13.43 19.72
N LEU A 133 6.23 -13.26 19.25
CA LEU A 133 5.05 -13.75 19.95
C LEU A 133 4.64 -15.12 19.45
#